data_41333e661954f8f65f0ceaa05b598e14
#
_entry.id   41333e661954f8f65f0ceaa05b598e14
#
_cell.length_a   1.000
_cell.length_b   1.000
_cell.length_c   1.000
_cell.angle_alpha   90.00
_cell.angle_beta   90.00
_cell.angle_gamma   90.00
#
_symmetry.space_group_name_H-M   'P 1'
#
loop_
_entity.id
_entity.type
_entity.pdbx_description
1 polymer ?
#
loop_
_entity_poly.entity_id
_entity_poly.type
_entity_poly.pdbx_seq_one_letter_code
_entity_poly.pdbx_strand_id
1 'polypeptide(L)'
;MTLNNFIKGALSAAAITMAGSFAYAQQAGGSLVFLVQPEPPTMAGYVSTSGPIGLLGPKIYDGLVDYDNDGKMVPMLAESVDVSADGKTITFNLRKGVTWHDGEAFTSEDVQFTIMDVLKKVHPRGPNSFKEV
;
A
#
# COMPACT_ATOMS: atom_id res chain seq x y z
N MET A 1 56.20 -11.81 -40.02
CA MET A 1 55.15 -11.52 -38.99
C MET A 1 55.17 -12.69 -38.02
N THR A 2 55.77 -12.52 -36.87
CA THR A 2 56.23 -13.64 -36.03
C THR A 2 55.07 -14.00 -35.05
N LEU A 3 54.95 -15.28 -34.80
CA LEU A 3 53.90 -15.93 -33.94
C LEU A 3 53.76 -15.26 -32.55
N ASN A 4 54.80 -14.57 -32.08
CA ASN A 4 54.86 -13.88 -30.80
C ASN A 4 53.90 -12.65 -30.68
N ASN A 5 53.52 -12.06 -31.81
CA ASN A 5 52.59 -10.89 -31.78
C ASN A 5 51.14 -11.32 -31.71
N PHE A 6 50.80 -12.55 -32.12
CA PHE A 6 49.45 -13.09 -32.00
C PHE A 6 49.10 -13.47 -30.55
N ILE A 7 50.11 -13.98 -29.82
CA ILE A 7 49.90 -14.40 -28.42
C ILE A 7 49.69 -13.18 -27.48
N LYS A 8 50.39 -12.08 -27.76
CA LYS A 8 50.24 -10.85 -26.96
C LYS A 8 48.91 -10.15 -27.20
N GLY A 9 48.31 -10.27 -28.38
CA GLY A 9 46.97 -9.73 -28.68
C GLY A 9 45.84 -10.52 -28.02
N ALA A 10 46.00 -11.84 -27.91
CA ALA A 10 44.99 -12.72 -27.31
C ALA A 10 44.89 -12.60 -25.78
N LEU A 11 46.01 -12.31 -25.11
CA LEU A 11 46.01 -12.11 -23.65
C LEU A 11 45.40 -10.77 -23.23
N SER A 12 45.46 -9.73 -24.07
CA SER A 12 44.90 -8.42 -23.75
C SER A 12 43.36 -8.36 -23.91
N ALA A 13 42.78 -9.25 -24.71
CA ALA A 13 41.34 -9.33 -24.91
C ALA A 13 40.60 -10.12 -23.81
N ALA A 14 41.29 -10.99 -23.09
CA ALA A 14 40.70 -11.82 -22.03
C ALA A 14 40.59 -11.12 -20.67
N ALA A 15 41.20 -9.95 -20.50
CA ALA A 15 41.23 -9.25 -19.21
C ALA A 15 40.05 -8.27 -19.00
N ILE A 16 39.20 -8.06 -20.00
CA ILE A 16 38.12 -7.04 -19.94
C ILE A 16 36.73 -7.63 -19.57
N THR A 17 36.61 -8.95 -19.51
CA THR A 17 35.30 -9.60 -19.29
C THR A 17 35.01 -10.00 -17.84
N MET A 18 35.82 -9.61 -16.87
CA MET A 18 35.58 -9.86 -15.44
C MET A 18 35.24 -8.60 -14.63
N ALA A 19 34.67 -7.57 -15.23
CA ALA A 19 33.91 -6.60 -14.49
C ALA A 19 32.52 -7.22 -14.18
N GLY A 20 32.52 -8.22 -13.30
CA GLY A 20 31.31 -8.80 -12.75
C GLY A 20 30.48 -7.68 -12.15
N SER A 21 29.31 -7.45 -12.74
CA SER A 21 28.26 -6.65 -12.13
C SER A 21 28.01 -7.26 -10.75
N PHE A 22 28.45 -6.61 -9.69
CA PHE A 22 27.94 -6.88 -8.35
C PHE A 22 26.48 -6.44 -8.37
N ALA A 23 25.62 -7.31 -8.84
CA ALA A 23 24.20 -7.19 -8.59
C ALA A 23 24.05 -7.32 -7.07
N TYR A 24 23.86 -6.21 -6.38
CA TYR A 24 23.36 -6.23 -5.02
C TYR A 24 21.99 -6.87 -5.09
N ALA A 25 21.93 -8.16 -4.79
CA ALA A 25 20.67 -8.83 -4.60
C ALA A 25 19.98 -8.12 -3.43
N GLN A 26 18.88 -7.43 -3.72
CA GLN A 26 18.05 -6.83 -2.68
C GLN A 26 17.59 -7.96 -1.77
N GLN A 27 18.07 -7.97 -0.53
CA GLN A 27 17.68 -8.98 0.45
C GLN A 27 16.23 -8.68 0.84
N ALA A 28 15.32 -9.56 0.44
CA ALA A 28 13.92 -9.47 0.82
C ALA A 28 13.75 -9.86 2.29
N GLY A 29 12.99 -9.07 3.03
CA GLY A 29 12.69 -9.32 4.45
C GLY A 29 13.59 -8.53 5.40
N GLY A 30 13.41 -8.78 6.67
CA GLY A 30 14.09 -8.08 7.76
C GLY A 30 13.12 -7.33 8.68
N SER A 31 13.67 -6.62 9.68
CA SER A 31 12.90 -5.81 10.63
C SER A 31 13.26 -4.35 10.45
N LEU A 32 12.21 -3.51 10.32
CA LEU A 32 12.34 -2.06 10.33
C LEU A 32 11.85 -1.53 11.69
N VAL A 33 12.70 -0.80 12.41
CA VAL A 33 12.29 -0.06 13.60
C VAL A 33 11.94 1.37 13.19
N PHE A 34 10.69 1.73 13.36
CA PHE A 34 10.17 3.03 13.00
C PHE A 34 9.70 3.79 14.25
N LEU A 35 10.32 4.95 14.52
CA LEU A 35 9.96 5.80 15.63
C LEU A 35 8.86 6.78 15.21
N VAL A 36 7.75 6.79 15.94
CA VAL A 36 6.63 7.72 15.74
C VAL A 36 6.49 8.61 16.97
N GLN A 37 6.52 9.93 16.75
CA GLN A 37 6.33 10.95 17.81
C GLN A 37 5.33 12.01 17.34
N PRO A 38 4.42 12.45 18.22
CA PRO A 38 4.15 11.88 19.57
C PRO A 38 3.60 10.46 19.48
N GLU A 39 3.60 9.77 20.61
CA GLU A 39 2.94 8.45 20.70
C GLU A 39 1.46 8.57 20.30
N PRO A 40 0.93 7.67 19.46
CA PRO A 40 -0.46 7.70 19.08
C PRO A 40 -1.36 7.48 20.31
N PRO A 41 -2.35 8.33 20.55
CA PRO A 41 -3.24 8.23 21.73
C PRO A 41 -4.11 6.96 21.68
N THR A 42 -4.27 6.37 20.50
CA THR A 42 -5.01 5.13 20.25
C THR A 42 -4.61 4.56 18.90
N MET A 43 -4.84 3.28 18.67
CA MET A 43 -4.74 2.66 17.33
C MET A 43 -6.07 2.69 16.56
N ALA A 44 -7.15 3.16 17.19
CA ALA A 44 -8.47 3.26 16.59
C ALA A 44 -8.58 4.50 15.68
N GLY A 45 -8.22 4.34 14.40
CA GLY A 45 -8.25 5.41 13.40
C GLY A 45 -9.63 6.05 13.19
N TYR A 46 -10.69 5.34 13.55
CA TYR A 46 -12.07 5.80 13.42
C TYR A 46 -12.50 6.85 14.49
N VAL A 47 -11.71 7.08 15.52
CA VAL A 47 -12.01 8.10 16.57
C VAL A 47 -11.08 9.31 16.51
N SER A 48 -10.09 9.36 15.63
CA SER A 48 -9.08 10.40 15.65
C SER A 48 -8.50 10.69 14.26
N THR A 49 -8.12 11.95 14.04
CA THR A 49 -7.41 12.41 12.84
C THR A 49 -5.94 12.72 13.11
N SER A 50 -5.39 12.19 14.21
CA SER A 50 -3.99 12.40 14.60
C SER A 50 -3.02 11.85 13.55
N GLY A 51 -1.96 12.61 13.25
CA GLY A 51 -0.91 12.23 12.31
C GLY A 51 -0.26 10.86 12.61
N PRO A 52 0.16 10.58 13.87
CA PRO A 52 0.70 9.28 14.24
C PRO A 52 -0.23 8.10 13.94
N ILE A 53 -1.54 8.26 14.13
CA ILE A 53 -2.53 7.24 13.77
C ILE A 53 -2.59 7.06 12.25
N GLY A 54 -2.57 8.16 11.48
CA GLY A 54 -2.54 8.13 10.03
C GLY A 54 -1.29 7.43 9.46
N LEU A 55 -0.17 7.47 10.18
CA LEU A 55 1.05 6.75 9.79
C LEU A 55 0.98 5.24 10.09
N LEU A 56 0.41 4.85 11.22
CA LEU A 56 0.39 3.45 11.68
C LEU A 56 -0.84 2.69 11.21
N GLY A 57 -2.00 3.35 11.14
CA GLY A 57 -3.27 2.74 10.77
C GLY A 57 -3.20 1.95 9.45
N PRO A 58 -2.68 2.53 8.35
CA PRO A 58 -2.54 1.83 7.07
C PRO A 58 -1.54 0.67 7.05
N LYS A 59 -0.82 0.41 8.15
CA LYS A 59 0.04 -0.76 8.32
C LYS A 59 -0.67 -1.93 9.01
N ILE A 60 -1.86 -1.68 9.52
CA ILE A 60 -2.66 -2.64 10.30
C ILE A 60 -4.00 -2.90 9.61
N TYR A 61 -4.60 -1.87 9.02
CA TYR A 61 -5.93 -1.91 8.43
C TYR A 61 -5.89 -1.47 6.97
N ASP A 62 -6.52 -2.25 6.11
CA ASP A 62 -6.74 -1.88 4.72
C ASP A 62 -8.01 -1.03 4.56
N GLY A 63 -7.95 -0.05 3.65
CA GLY A 63 -9.12 0.70 3.21
C GLY A 63 -9.81 0.04 2.00
N LEU A 64 -10.95 0.57 1.58
CA LEU A 64 -11.56 0.18 0.31
C LEU A 64 -10.64 0.53 -0.87
N VAL A 65 -10.01 1.68 -0.80
CA VAL A 65 -9.06 2.23 -1.77
C VAL A 65 -7.92 2.92 -1.03
N ASP A 66 -6.81 3.13 -1.73
CA ASP A 66 -5.68 3.95 -1.29
C ASP A 66 -5.27 4.91 -2.41
N TYR A 67 -4.22 5.70 -2.21
CA TYR A 67 -3.65 6.60 -3.21
C TYR A 67 -2.17 6.32 -3.38
N ASP A 68 -1.72 6.27 -4.63
CA ASP A 68 -0.30 6.17 -4.93
C ASP A 68 0.43 7.52 -4.73
N ASN A 69 1.74 7.53 -5.01
CA ASN A 69 2.58 8.72 -4.84
C ASN A 69 2.19 9.89 -5.76
N ASP A 70 1.47 9.62 -6.85
CA ASP A 70 0.96 10.60 -7.79
C ASP A 70 -0.46 11.08 -7.42
N GLY A 71 -1.01 10.58 -6.31
CA GLY A 71 -2.36 10.90 -5.85
C GLY A 71 -3.47 10.20 -6.64
N LYS A 72 -3.13 9.18 -7.41
CA LYS A 72 -4.10 8.37 -8.15
C LYS A 72 -4.66 7.29 -7.23
N MET A 73 -5.98 7.12 -7.25
CA MET A 73 -6.68 6.07 -6.50
C MET A 73 -6.22 4.69 -6.97
N VAL A 74 -5.87 3.84 -6.01
CA VAL A 74 -5.51 2.43 -6.22
C VAL A 74 -6.46 1.51 -5.47
N PRO A 75 -6.88 0.40 -6.09
CA PRO A 75 -7.75 -0.58 -5.46
C PRO A 75 -7.08 -1.29 -4.28
N MET A 76 -7.83 -1.44 -3.16
CA MET A 76 -7.42 -2.23 -2.00
C MET A 76 -8.47 -3.32 -1.70
N LEU A 77 -9.31 -3.16 -0.65
CA LEU A 77 -10.42 -4.09 -0.38
C LEU A 77 -11.52 -4.01 -1.46
N ALA A 78 -11.67 -2.88 -2.15
CA ALA A 78 -12.41 -2.81 -3.40
C ALA A 78 -11.47 -3.11 -4.57
N GLU A 79 -11.80 -4.04 -5.44
CA GLU A 79 -11.05 -4.34 -6.66
C GLU A 79 -11.34 -3.35 -7.80
N SER A 80 -12.48 -2.66 -7.75
CA SER A 80 -12.83 -1.54 -8.63
C SER A 80 -13.80 -0.57 -7.98
N VAL A 81 -13.83 0.65 -8.49
CA VAL A 81 -14.76 1.71 -8.08
C VAL A 81 -15.40 2.29 -9.33
N ASP A 82 -16.72 2.27 -9.40
CA ASP A 82 -17.50 2.81 -10.49
C ASP A 82 -18.29 4.03 -10.02
N VAL A 83 -18.18 5.15 -10.74
CA VAL A 83 -18.94 6.36 -10.45
C VAL A 83 -19.95 6.59 -11.57
N SER A 84 -21.21 6.77 -11.22
CA SER A 84 -22.26 7.07 -12.19
C SER A 84 -22.00 8.39 -12.92
N ALA A 85 -22.56 8.54 -14.13
CA ALA A 85 -22.33 9.73 -14.98
C ALA A 85 -22.80 11.04 -14.32
N ASP A 86 -23.80 10.97 -13.43
CA ASP A 86 -24.31 12.11 -12.65
C ASP A 86 -23.55 12.35 -11.34
N GLY A 87 -22.56 11.50 -11.01
CA GLY A 87 -21.73 11.58 -9.81
C GLY A 87 -22.47 11.27 -8.50
N LYS A 88 -23.71 10.77 -8.56
CA LYS A 88 -24.53 10.52 -7.35
C LYS A 88 -24.42 9.12 -6.79
N THR A 89 -23.95 8.17 -7.58
CA THR A 89 -23.77 6.78 -7.15
C THR A 89 -22.30 6.39 -7.31
N ILE A 90 -21.75 5.86 -6.23
CA ILE A 90 -20.41 5.27 -6.21
C ILE A 90 -20.55 3.81 -5.83
N THR A 91 -20.12 2.90 -6.71
CA THR A 91 -20.16 1.46 -6.48
C THR A 91 -18.76 0.94 -6.23
N PHE A 92 -18.56 0.29 -5.09
CA PHE A 92 -17.34 -0.41 -4.75
C PHE A 92 -17.54 -1.91 -4.97
N ASN A 93 -16.81 -2.51 -5.90
CA ASN A 93 -16.81 -3.94 -6.10
C ASN A 93 -15.81 -4.59 -5.14
N LEU A 94 -16.30 -5.25 -4.11
CA LEU A 94 -15.45 -5.79 -3.05
C LEU A 94 -14.67 -7.01 -3.53
N ARG A 95 -13.41 -7.12 -3.08
CA ARG A 95 -12.53 -8.27 -3.32
C ARG A 95 -13.11 -9.51 -2.63
N LYS A 96 -13.15 -10.61 -3.37
CA LYS A 96 -13.66 -11.90 -2.86
C LYS A 96 -12.61 -12.63 -2.04
N GLY A 97 -13.06 -13.41 -1.07
CA GLY A 97 -12.20 -14.29 -0.27
C GLY A 97 -11.33 -13.57 0.76
N VAL A 98 -11.65 -12.30 1.06
CA VAL A 98 -11.01 -11.57 2.16
C VAL A 98 -11.62 -12.00 3.48
N THR A 99 -10.80 -12.18 4.50
CA THR A 99 -11.23 -12.51 5.86
C THR A 99 -10.65 -11.51 6.86
N TRP A 100 -11.37 -11.32 7.95
CA TRP A 100 -10.88 -10.63 9.12
C TRP A 100 -9.80 -11.43 9.88
N HIS A 101 -9.15 -10.81 10.87
CA HIS A 101 -8.11 -11.47 11.68
C HIS A 101 -8.59 -12.66 12.50
N ASP A 102 -9.90 -12.73 12.78
CA ASP A 102 -10.56 -13.83 13.45
C ASP A 102 -11.03 -14.96 12.52
N GLY A 103 -10.86 -14.74 11.19
CA GLY A 103 -11.22 -15.70 10.15
C GLY A 103 -12.61 -15.53 9.57
N GLU A 104 -13.43 -14.61 10.10
CA GLU A 104 -14.74 -14.29 9.53
C GLU A 104 -14.61 -13.62 8.17
N ALA A 105 -15.59 -13.82 7.29
CA ALA A 105 -15.58 -13.25 5.95
C ALA A 105 -15.82 -11.73 5.99
N PHE A 106 -15.02 -10.97 5.26
CA PHE A 106 -15.26 -9.56 4.99
C PHE A 106 -16.36 -9.39 3.95
N THR A 107 -17.39 -8.58 4.25
CA THR A 107 -18.58 -8.41 3.44
C THR A 107 -18.99 -6.95 3.25
N SER A 108 -20.00 -6.70 2.41
CA SER A 108 -20.60 -5.37 2.27
C SER A 108 -21.32 -4.88 3.54
N GLU A 109 -21.74 -5.79 4.41
CA GLU A 109 -22.38 -5.44 5.70
C GLU A 109 -21.34 -4.78 6.64
N ASP A 110 -20.10 -5.24 6.62
CA ASP A 110 -18.99 -4.64 7.39
C ASP A 110 -18.72 -3.21 6.91
N VAL A 111 -18.73 -3.00 5.59
CA VAL A 111 -18.55 -1.66 4.99
C VAL A 111 -19.70 -0.75 5.39
N GLN A 112 -20.94 -1.22 5.28
CA GLN A 112 -22.12 -0.48 5.68
C GLN A 112 -22.06 -0.09 7.17
N PHE A 113 -21.79 -1.06 8.05
CA PHE A 113 -21.62 -0.80 9.48
C PHE A 113 -20.52 0.23 9.75
N THR A 114 -19.36 0.07 9.11
CA THR A 114 -18.24 0.98 9.28
C THR A 114 -18.60 2.41 8.88
N ILE A 115 -19.29 2.62 7.76
CA ILE A 115 -19.68 3.96 7.31
C ILE A 115 -20.81 4.52 8.16
N MET A 116 -21.90 3.79 8.31
CA MET A 116 -23.16 4.32 8.88
C MET A 116 -23.14 4.37 10.40
N ASP A 117 -22.53 3.38 11.06
CA ASP A 117 -22.56 3.26 12.50
C ASP A 117 -21.29 3.73 13.19
N VAL A 118 -20.14 3.61 12.54
CA VAL A 118 -18.88 4.03 13.12
C VAL A 118 -18.46 5.39 12.58
N LEU A 119 -18.09 5.50 11.30
CA LEU A 119 -17.50 6.73 10.76
C LEU A 119 -18.47 7.91 10.84
N LYS A 120 -19.70 7.73 10.40
CA LYS A 120 -20.71 8.80 10.39
C LYS A 120 -21.03 9.33 11.80
N LYS A 121 -20.94 8.50 12.83
CA LYS A 121 -21.33 8.85 14.21
C LYS A 121 -20.14 9.24 15.10
N VAL A 122 -18.98 8.60 14.91
CA VAL A 122 -17.87 8.66 15.87
C VAL A 122 -16.65 9.39 15.32
N HIS A 123 -16.37 9.25 14.00
CA HIS A 123 -15.18 9.86 13.42
C HIS A 123 -15.31 11.40 13.39
N PRO A 124 -14.25 12.18 13.79
CA PRO A 124 -14.34 13.64 13.89
C PRO A 124 -14.77 14.36 12.60
N ARG A 125 -14.47 13.80 11.44
CA ARG A 125 -14.89 14.32 10.11
C ARG A 125 -16.11 13.60 9.55
N GLY A 126 -16.55 12.51 10.16
CA GLY A 126 -17.58 11.61 9.64
C GLY A 126 -18.92 12.29 9.34
N PRO A 127 -19.49 13.06 10.29
CA PRO A 127 -20.76 13.73 10.06
C PRO A 127 -20.77 14.66 8.84
N ASN A 128 -19.64 15.28 8.51
CA ASN A 128 -19.54 16.14 7.34
C ASN A 128 -19.22 15.36 6.06
N SER A 129 -18.33 14.34 6.15
CA SER A 129 -17.92 13.55 4.98
C SER A 129 -19.01 12.64 4.44
N PHE A 130 -19.87 12.12 5.33
CA PHE A 130 -20.95 11.19 4.97
C PHE A 130 -22.35 11.80 5.16
N LYS A 131 -22.46 13.12 5.05
CA LYS A 131 -23.70 13.86 5.27
C LYS A 131 -24.80 13.45 4.28
N GLU A 132 -24.43 13.22 3.04
CA GLU A 132 -25.35 12.93 1.93
C GLU A 132 -25.48 11.41 1.63
N VAL A 133 -24.84 10.55 2.45
CA VAL A 133 -24.89 9.08 2.35
C VAL A 133 -25.97 8.52 3.24
#